data_371ee05dc4e47fd1779b8a3e471991f7
#
_entry.id   371ee05dc4e47fd1779b8a3e471991f7
#
_cell.length_a   1.000
_cell.length_b   1.000
_cell.length_c   1.000
_cell.angle_alpha   90.00
_cell.angle_beta   90.00
_cell.angle_gamma   90.00
#
_symmetry.space_group_name_H-M   'P 1'
#
loop_
_entity.id
_entity.type
_entity.pdbx_description
1 polymer ?
#
loop_
_entity_poly.entity_id
_entity_poly.type
_entity_poly.pdbx_seq_one_letter_code
_entity_poly.pdbx_strand_id
1 'polypeptide(L)'
;MASKWGMILSLILVIQLLLITGDIAIIQARHSHLQSFATTMAQRISLEGGLFPSHQTWASTEGLSLSCIAYCQPQFGDTLSFKLEVIVNPLILSSDPITMAIVRHTVIGIYY
;
A
#
# COMPACT_ATOMS: atom_id res chain seq x y z
N MET A 1 14.96 44.40 -14.45
CA MET A 1 14.98 43.23 -15.34
C MET A 1 15.42 41.97 -14.65
N ALA A 2 16.52 41.99 -13.90
CA ALA A 2 16.98 40.80 -13.18
C ALA A 2 15.95 40.27 -12.19
N SER A 3 15.18 41.12 -11.51
CA SER A 3 14.17 40.71 -10.55
C SER A 3 12.98 39.99 -11.19
N LYS A 4 12.61 40.35 -12.42
CA LYS A 4 11.54 39.65 -13.15
C LYS A 4 11.95 38.22 -13.49
N TRP A 5 13.16 38.04 -13.96
CA TRP A 5 13.69 36.73 -14.30
C TRP A 5 13.81 35.86 -13.05
N GLY A 6 14.27 36.48 -11.94
CA GLY A 6 14.34 35.77 -10.65
C GLY A 6 12.97 35.30 -10.18
N MET A 7 11.93 36.14 -10.32
CA MET A 7 10.55 35.76 -9.97
C MET A 7 10.04 34.60 -10.82
N ILE A 8 10.27 34.67 -12.13
CA ILE A 8 9.82 33.61 -13.05
C ILE A 8 10.50 32.30 -12.72
N LEU A 9 11.82 32.32 -12.51
CA LEU A 9 12.58 31.12 -12.14
C LEU A 9 12.13 30.57 -10.80
N SER A 10 11.91 31.42 -9.81
CA SER A 10 11.40 31.02 -8.50
C SER A 10 10.02 30.39 -8.61
N LEU A 11 9.15 30.94 -9.44
CA LEU A 11 7.80 30.43 -9.63
C LEU A 11 7.83 29.03 -10.26
N ILE A 12 8.67 28.84 -11.27
CA ILE A 12 8.83 27.54 -11.92
C ILE A 12 9.32 26.51 -10.91
N LEU A 13 10.31 26.89 -10.10
CA LEU A 13 10.87 26.01 -9.08
C LEU A 13 9.82 25.61 -8.03
N VAL A 14 9.02 26.58 -7.58
CA VAL A 14 7.95 26.33 -6.61
C VAL A 14 6.90 25.38 -7.18
N ILE A 15 6.51 25.56 -8.45
CA ILE A 15 5.54 24.68 -9.10
C ILE A 15 6.09 23.25 -9.16
N GLN A 16 7.36 23.07 -9.53
CA GLN A 16 7.99 21.75 -9.57
C GLN A 16 8.02 21.10 -8.20
N LEU A 17 8.37 21.87 -7.17
CA LEU A 17 8.39 21.35 -5.79
C LEU A 17 7.00 20.94 -5.34
N LEU A 18 5.97 21.71 -5.70
CA LEU A 18 4.58 21.36 -5.33
C LEU A 18 4.14 20.08 -6.01
N LEU A 19 4.51 19.87 -7.27
CA LEU A 19 4.15 18.65 -7.99
C LEU A 19 4.84 17.42 -7.38
N ILE A 20 6.12 17.54 -7.06
CA ILE A 20 6.88 16.45 -6.42
C ILE A 20 6.31 16.15 -5.04
N THR A 21 6.00 17.18 -4.26
CA THR A 21 5.39 17.03 -2.93
C THR A 21 4.04 16.35 -3.04
N GLY A 22 3.25 16.68 -4.05
CA GLY A 22 1.97 16.03 -4.33
C GLY A 22 2.13 14.54 -4.62
N ASP A 23 3.12 14.16 -5.43
CA ASP A 23 3.42 12.76 -5.72
C ASP A 23 3.81 12.00 -4.45
N ILE A 24 4.68 12.60 -3.64
CA ILE A 24 5.11 11.99 -2.37
C ILE A 24 3.91 11.83 -1.42
N ALA A 25 3.05 12.83 -1.35
CA ALA A 25 1.85 12.77 -0.50
C ALA A 25 0.91 11.64 -0.94
N ILE A 26 0.72 11.45 -2.23
CA ILE A 26 -0.11 10.37 -2.77
C ILE A 26 0.51 9.01 -2.43
N ILE A 27 1.81 8.87 -2.62
CA ILE A 27 2.53 7.62 -2.29
C ILE A 27 2.39 7.31 -0.81
N GLN A 28 2.59 8.31 0.05
CA GLN A 28 2.47 8.12 1.50
C GLN A 28 1.04 7.77 1.91
N ALA A 29 0.04 8.42 1.31
CA ALA A 29 -1.36 8.12 1.59
C ALA A 29 -1.71 6.68 1.20
N ARG A 30 -1.25 6.23 0.04
CA ARG A 30 -1.46 4.86 -0.41
C ARG A 30 -0.74 3.86 0.49
N HIS A 31 0.48 4.18 0.91
CA HIS A 31 1.24 3.33 1.82
C HIS A 31 0.54 3.20 3.18
N SER A 32 0.05 4.32 3.73
CA SER A 32 -0.69 4.31 4.99
C SER A 32 -1.98 3.50 4.89
N HIS A 33 -2.72 3.65 3.78
CA HIS A 33 -3.92 2.87 3.53
C HIS A 33 -3.58 1.37 3.44
N LEU A 34 -2.50 1.03 2.74
CA LEU A 34 -2.04 -0.33 2.60
C LEU A 34 -1.68 -0.93 3.97
N GLN A 35 -0.98 -0.19 4.82
CA GLN A 35 -0.62 -0.64 6.16
C GLN A 35 -1.85 -0.83 7.04
N SER A 36 -2.79 0.11 7.01
CA SER A 36 -4.03 0.02 7.79
C SER A 36 -4.86 -1.17 7.34
N PHE A 37 -4.98 -1.37 6.04
CA PHE A 37 -5.70 -2.49 5.48
C PHE A 37 -5.02 -3.82 5.87
N ALA A 38 -3.68 -3.88 5.80
CA ALA A 38 -2.93 -5.06 6.17
C ALA A 38 -3.14 -5.43 7.64
N THR A 39 -3.16 -4.44 8.54
CA THR A 39 -3.40 -4.67 9.96
C THR A 39 -4.80 -5.23 10.19
N THR A 40 -5.82 -4.65 9.55
CA THR A 40 -7.19 -5.13 9.66
C THR A 40 -7.33 -6.54 9.07
N MET A 41 -6.69 -6.78 7.92
CA MET A 41 -6.70 -8.08 7.27
C MET A 41 -6.03 -9.14 8.15
N ALA A 42 -4.89 -8.80 8.78
CA ALA A 42 -4.20 -9.70 9.66
C ALA A 42 -5.09 -10.10 10.86
N GLN A 43 -5.81 -9.14 11.42
CA GLN A 43 -6.74 -9.42 12.52
C GLN A 43 -7.87 -10.35 12.06
N ARG A 44 -8.44 -10.08 10.89
CA ARG A 44 -9.51 -10.94 10.34
C ARG A 44 -9.03 -12.34 10.04
N ILE A 45 -7.86 -12.48 9.44
CA ILE A 45 -7.28 -13.79 9.16
C ILE A 45 -7.03 -14.55 10.46
N SER A 46 -6.51 -13.88 11.48
CA SER A 46 -6.28 -14.50 12.79
C SER A 46 -7.59 -14.97 13.43
N LEU A 47 -8.64 -14.16 13.35
CA LEU A 47 -9.93 -14.47 13.95
C LEU A 47 -10.71 -15.53 13.16
N GLU A 48 -10.57 -15.54 11.83
CA GLU A 48 -11.29 -16.47 10.97
C GLU A 48 -10.55 -17.79 10.75
N GLY A 49 -9.29 -17.88 11.20
CA GLY A 49 -8.54 -19.12 11.15
C GLY A 49 -7.80 -19.38 9.85
N GLY A 50 -7.69 -18.38 8.96
CA GLY A 50 -6.96 -18.56 7.72
C GLY A 50 -7.35 -17.55 6.65
N LEU A 51 -6.75 -17.71 5.48
CA LEU A 51 -7.00 -16.87 4.33
C LEU A 51 -8.09 -17.50 3.46
N PHE A 52 -9.23 -16.84 3.34
CA PHE A 52 -10.36 -17.32 2.56
C PHE A 52 -10.54 -16.49 1.29
N PRO A 53 -11.27 -17.02 0.26
CA PRO A 53 -11.53 -16.25 -0.96
C PRO A 53 -12.23 -14.92 -0.70
N SER A 54 -13.02 -14.82 0.37
CA SER A 54 -13.68 -13.55 0.75
C SER A 54 -12.67 -12.46 1.06
N HIS A 55 -11.52 -12.80 1.62
CA HIS A 55 -10.46 -11.83 1.89
C HIS A 55 -9.87 -11.28 0.60
N GLN A 56 -9.66 -12.13 -0.40
CA GLN A 56 -9.17 -11.69 -1.70
C GLN A 56 -10.17 -10.80 -2.41
N THR A 57 -11.45 -11.12 -2.34
CA THR A 57 -12.51 -10.29 -2.90
C THR A 57 -12.56 -8.93 -2.22
N TRP A 58 -12.44 -8.90 -0.90
CA TRP A 58 -12.40 -7.66 -0.14
C TRP A 58 -11.21 -6.80 -0.54
N ALA A 59 -10.02 -7.39 -0.65
CA ALA A 59 -8.83 -6.68 -1.09
C ALA A 59 -9.01 -6.12 -2.51
N SER A 60 -9.58 -6.87 -3.42
CA SER A 60 -9.85 -6.42 -4.80
C SER A 60 -10.80 -5.23 -4.80
N THR A 61 -11.81 -5.21 -3.93
CA THR A 61 -12.75 -4.10 -3.80
C THR A 61 -12.04 -2.82 -3.39
N GLU A 62 -10.98 -2.93 -2.58
CA GLU A 62 -10.16 -1.80 -2.15
C GLU A 62 -9.04 -1.46 -3.14
N GLY A 63 -8.98 -2.16 -4.28
CA GLY A 63 -7.95 -1.92 -5.29
C GLY A 63 -6.59 -2.52 -4.95
N LEU A 64 -6.56 -3.51 -4.07
CA LEU A 64 -5.34 -4.16 -3.63
C LEU A 64 -5.29 -5.60 -4.14
N SER A 65 -4.06 -6.13 -4.29
CA SER A 65 -3.85 -7.52 -4.63
C SER A 65 -3.36 -8.26 -3.38
N LEU A 66 -4.09 -9.30 -3.01
CA LEU A 66 -3.75 -10.12 -1.85
C LEU A 66 -3.23 -11.47 -2.32
N SER A 67 -2.07 -11.85 -1.82
CA SER A 67 -1.49 -13.16 -2.11
C SER A 67 -0.94 -13.79 -0.84
N CYS A 68 -1.00 -15.11 -0.81
CA CYS A 68 -0.45 -15.88 0.30
C CYS A 68 1.00 -16.26 -0.02
N ILE A 69 1.89 -16.09 0.97
CA ILE A 69 3.31 -16.41 0.80
C ILE A 69 3.63 -17.76 1.46
N ALA A 70 3.17 -17.97 2.70
CA ALA A 70 3.51 -19.14 3.47
C ALA A 70 2.35 -19.53 4.38
N TYR A 71 2.22 -20.82 4.63
CA TYR A 71 1.18 -21.37 5.50
C TYR A 71 -0.22 -21.00 5.06
N CYS A 72 -0.51 -21.21 3.79
CA CYS A 72 -1.79 -20.81 3.20
C CYS A 72 -2.99 -21.58 3.76
N GLN A 73 -2.75 -22.74 4.35
CA GLN A 73 -3.76 -23.52 5.08
C GLN A 73 -3.27 -23.75 6.51
N PRO A 74 -3.25 -22.68 7.32
CA PRO A 74 -2.67 -22.78 8.65
C PRO A 74 -3.58 -23.49 9.65
N GLN A 75 -2.96 -24.04 10.68
CA GLN A 75 -3.65 -24.56 11.86
C GLN A 75 -3.48 -23.56 13.00
N PHE A 76 -4.19 -23.80 14.09
CA PHE A 76 -4.07 -22.95 15.26
C PHE A 76 -2.62 -22.84 15.71
N GLY A 77 -2.17 -21.61 15.93
CA GLY A 77 -0.80 -21.32 16.36
C GLY A 77 0.20 -21.16 15.23
N ASP A 78 -0.17 -21.51 13.99
CA ASP A 78 0.70 -21.29 12.84
C ASP A 78 0.76 -19.80 12.46
N THR A 79 1.91 -19.39 11.93
CA THR A 79 2.08 -18.04 11.43
C THR A 79 1.84 -18.02 9.91
N LEU A 80 0.76 -17.36 9.50
CA LEU A 80 0.44 -17.16 8.10
C LEU A 80 1.10 -15.88 7.62
N SER A 81 1.74 -15.93 6.46
CA SER A 81 2.34 -14.76 5.82
C SER A 81 1.57 -14.43 4.55
N PHE A 82 1.20 -13.17 4.39
CA PHE A 82 0.50 -12.72 3.20
C PHE A 82 1.12 -11.41 2.70
N LYS A 83 0.85 -11.11 1.44
CA LYS A 83 1.39 -9.95 0.76
C LYS A 83 0.24 -9.15 0.16
N LEU A 84 0.25 -7.84 0.40
CA LEU A 84 -0.66 -6.89 -0.20
C LEU A 84 0.11 -5.98 -1.14
N GLU A 85 -0.42 -5.76 -2.34
CA GLU A 85 0.20 -4.92 -3.34
C GLU A 85 -0.80 -3.88 -3.84
N VAL A 86 -0.29 -2.69 -4.13
CA VAL A 86 -1.05 -1.61 -4.76
C VAL A 86 -0.17 -0.95 -5.80
N ILE A 87 -0.78 -0.53 -6.91
CA ILE A 87 -0.09 0.17 -7.98
C ILE A 87 -0.41 1.65 -7.87
N VAL A 88 0.62 2.49 -7.88
CA VAL A 88 0.51 3.94 -7.83
C VAL A 88 1.14 4.52 -9.09
N ASN A 89 0.44 5.46 -9.71
CA ASN A 89 0.92 6.17 -10.90
C ASN A 89 1.34 7.58 -10.49
N PRO A 90 2.64 7.84 -10.24
CA PRO A 90 3.09 9.19 -9.92
C PRO A 90 3.10 10.07 -11.16
N LEU A 91 3.00 11.39 -10.95
CA LEU A 91 2.97 12.34 -12.05
C LEU A 91 4.37 12.71 -12.54
N ILE A 92 5.34 12.82 -11.63
CA ILE A 92 6.67 13.35 -11.93
C ILE A 92 7.79 12.40 -11.56
N LEU A 93 7.69 11.72 -10.41
CA LEU A 93 8.79 10.91 -9.87
C LEU A 93 9.15 9.73 -10.76
N SER A 94 8.18 9.19 -11.51
CA SER A 94 8.40 8.08 -12.40
C SER A 94 7.39 8.12 -13.53
N SER A 95 7.81 7.73 -14.74
CA SER A 95 6.91 7.55 -15.87
C SER A 95 6.19 6.21 -15.81
N ASP A 96 6.73 5.26 -15.05
CA ASP A 96 6.17 3.92 -14.90
C ASP A 96 5.38 3.82 -13.59
N PRO A 97 4.36 2.96 -13.54
CA PRO A 97 3.65 2.72 -12.29
C PRO A 97 4.58 2.15 -11.22
N ILE A 98 4.40 2.61 -9.99
CA ILE A 98 5.15 2.09 -8.85
C ILE A 98 4.28 1.07 -8.13
N THR A 99 4.79 -0.14 -7.96
CA THR A 99 4.12 -1.18 -7.19
C THR A 99 4.60 -1.10 -5.75
N MET A 100 3.67 -0.86 -4.84
CA MET A 100 3.94 -0.87 -3.41
C MET A 100 3.46 -2.19 -2.83
N ALA A 101 4.32 -2.86 -2.09
CA ALA A 101 4.00 -4.16 -1.51
C ALA A 101 4.33 -4.16 -0.02
N ILE A 102 3.50 -4.84 0.75
CA ILE A 102 3.74 -5.03 2.17
C ILE A 102 3.49 -6.48 2.52
N VAL A 103 4.41 -7.07 3.28
CA VAL A 103 4.29 -8.44 3.76
C VAL A 103 3.95 -8.37 5.24
N ARG A 104 2.90 -9.07 5.63
CA ARG A 104 2.48 -9.16 7.03
C ARG A 104 2.41 -10.61 7.46
N HIS A 105 2.73 -10.82 8.72
CA HIS A 105 2.63 -12.11 9.37
C HIS A 105 1.53 -12.04 10.42
N THR A 106 0.73 -13.08 10.50
CA THR A 106 -0.31 -13.16 11.52
C THR A 106 -0.33 -14.57 12.09
N VAL A 107 -0.52 -14.65 13.39
CA VAL A 107 -0.66 -15.94 14.08
C VAL A 107 -2.14 -16.28 14.11
N ILE A 108 -2.46 -17.53 13.78
CA ILE A 108 -3.85 -17.98 13.80
C ILE A 108 -4.30 -18.15 15.24
N GLY A 109 -5.27 -17.32 15.64
CA GLY A 109 -5.79 -17.28 17.00
C GLY A 109 -7.06 -18.06 17.24
N ILE A 110 -7.68 -18.60 16.16
CA ILE A 110 -8.92 -19.37 16.26
C ILE A 110 -8.69 -20.76 15.69
N TYR A 111 -9.15 -21.74 16.41
CA TYR A 111 -9.04 -23.14 16.03
C TYR A 111 -10.41 -23.67 15.59
N TYR A 112 -10.41 -24.29 14.43
CA TYR A 112 -11.59 -24.96 13.89
C TYR A 112 -11.31 -26.44 13.68
#